data_41cc5f317053d6ab86ee3ac6945398b1
#
_entry.id   41cc5f317053d6ab86ee3ac6945398b1
#
_cell.length_a   1.000
_cell.length_b   1.000
_cell.length_c   1.000
_cell.angle_alpha   90.00
_cell.angle_beta   90.00
_cell.angle_gamma   90.00
#
_symmetry.space_group_name_H-M   'P 1'
#
loop_
_entity.id
_entity.type
_entity.pdbx_description
1 polymer ?
#
loop_
_entity_poly.entity_id
_entity_poly.type
_entity_poly.pdbx_seq_one_letter_code
_entity_poly.pdbx_strand_id
1 'polypeptide(L)'
;GEDSFAEQLHDQNHWQEIKIIFCITDTSEKKIKSRVGMKRTVETSPKYVEWLETVDDDIDKIELALTHKDFTLLGKTAEKNCLKMHNTMHTSKPPIIYQNPTTLIIMKKVRELRHKGIECYFTMDAGPQVKIITQDKNVKLIEDEIKKLNDVQIIVSGIGPDAKIIDEHLF
;
A
#
# COMPACT_ATOMS: atom_id res chain seq x y z
N GLY A 1 7.93 19.83 6.75
CA GLY A 1 9.01 20.60 7.31
C GLY A 1 10.10 20.87 6.31
N GLU A 2 11.08 21.62 6.68
CA GLU A 2 12.24 21.95 5.83
C GLU A 2 13.07 20.70 5.46
N ASP A 3 12.92 19.61 6.22
CA ASP A 3 13.64 18.34 6.06
C ASP A 3 12.84 17.28 5.29
N SER A 4 11.71 17.64 4.65
CA SER A 4 10.88 16.70 3.90
C SER A 4 11.03 16.98 2.40
N PHE A 5 11.72 16.10 1.71
CA PHE A 5 11.92 16.16 0.26
C PHE A 5 11.85 14.76 -0.33
N ALA A 6 11.71 14.66 -1.64
CA ALA A 6 11.71 13.40 -2.36
C ALA A 6 12.97 13.32 -3.22
N GLU A 7 13.65 12.17 -3.18
CA GLU A 7 14.74 11.82 -4.09
C GLU A 7 14.30 10.71 -5.02
N GLN A 8 14.65 10.85 -6.29
CA GLN A 8 14.34 9.84 -7.29
C GLN A 8 15.38 8.70 -7.20
N LEU A 9 14.93 7.50 -6.86
CA LEU A 9 15.79 6.31 -6.84
C LEU A 9 16.04 5.78 -8.26
N HIS A 10 14.99 5.71 -9.08
CA HIS A 10 15.03 5.20 -10.45
C HIS A 10 14.07 6.00 -11.34
N ASP A 11 14.39 6.13 -12.63
CA ASP A 11 13.47 6.77 -13.57
C ASP A 11 12.23 5.92 -13.88
N GLN A 12 11.23 6.56 -14.49
CA GLN A 12 9.94 5.93 -14.81
C GLN A 12 10.04 4.69 -15.72
N ASN A 13 11.17 4.53 -16.44
CA ASN A 13 11.36 3.43 -17.38
C ASN A 13 12.07 2.23 -16.75
N HIS A 14 12.59 2.39 -15.53
CA HIS A 14 13.38 1.36 -14.87
C HIS A 14 12.62 0.04 -14.72
N TRP A 15 11.36 0.06 -14.28
CA TRP A 15 10.58 -1.16 -14.04
C TRP A 15 9.11 -1.00 -14.41
N GLN A 16 8.80 -0.88 -15.69
CA GLN A 16 7.46 -0.57 -16.21
C GLN A 16 6.42 -1.66 -15.99
N GLU A 17 6.86 -2.91 -15.74
CA GLU A 17 5.96 -4.03 -15.48
C GLU A 17 5.25 -3.95 -14.13
N ILE A 18 5.72 -3.13 -13.19
CA ILE A 18 5.01 -2.92 -11.91
C ILE A 18 3.70 -2.21 -12.17
N LYS A 19 2.65 -2.76 -11.59
CA LYS A 19 1.30 -2.17 -11.59
C LYS A 19 0.74 -2.16 -10.18
N ILE A 20 -0.08 -1.16 -9.92
CA ILE A 20 -0.84 -1.04 -8.67
C ILE A 20 -2.32 -1.02 -9.03
N ILE A 21 -3.07 -1.95 -8.44
CA ILE A 21 -4.52 -2.02 -8.56
C ILE A 21 -5.12 -1.43 -7.29
N PHE A 22 -5.71 -0.25 -7.38
CA PHE A 22 -6.44 0.39 -6.30
C PHE A 22 -7.83 -0.23 -6.20
N CYS A 23 -8.15 -0.80 -5.04
CA CYS A 23 -9.46 -1.34 -4.72
C CYS A 23 -10.14 -0.37 -3.75
N ILE A 24 -11.08 0.42 -4.25
CA ILE A 24 -11.84 1.40 -3.48
C ILE A 24 -13.05 0.69 -2.89
N THR A 25 -13.05 0.53 -1.57
CA THR A 25 -14.05 -0.23 -0.81
C THR A 25 -15.04 0.68 -0.07
N ASP A 26 -14.74 1.97 0.03
CA ASP A 26 -15.58 2.97 0.71
C ASP A 26 -15.17 4.36 0.24
N THR A 27 -16.13 5.17 -0.20
CA THR A 27 -15.92 6.57 -0.62
C THR A 27 -16.35 7.58 0.45
N SER A 28 -16.85 7.12 1.58
CA SER A 28 -17.26 7.98 2.68
C SER A 28 -16.07 8.64 3.40
N GLU A 29 -16.34 9.73 4.11
CA GLU A 29 -15.31 10.39 4.91
C GLU A 29 -14.88 9.48 6.08
N LYS A 30 -13.57 9.35 6.27
CA LYS A 30 -13.01 8.55 7.35
C LYS A 30 -13.38 9.12 8.72
N LYS A 31 -13.87 8.26 9.62
CA LYS A 31 -14.18 8.64 11.02
C LYS A 31 -12.98 9.20 11.76
N ILE A 32 -11.79 8.68 11.48
CA ILE A 32 -10.52 9.14 12.08
C ILE A 32 -9.61 9.58 10.95
N LYS A 33 -9.33 10.88 10.88
CA LYS A 33 -8.42 11.46 9.90
C LYS A 33 -6.99 10.97 10.15
N SER A 34 -6.21 10.80 9.09
CA SER A 34 -4.87 10.20 9.16
C SER A 34 -3.95 10.87 10.20
N ARG A 35 -3.91 12.21 10.21
CA ARG A 35 -3.08 12.96 11.17
C ARG A 35 -3.47 12.70 12.63
N VAL A 36 -4.77 12.62 12.92
CA VAL A 36 -5.27 12.30 14.27
C VAL A 36 -4.93 10.85 14.64
N GLY A 37 -5.08 9.93 13.70
CA GLY A 37 -4.70 8.54 13.89
C GLY A 37 -3.21 8.37 14.15
N MET A 38 -2.36 9.01 13.35
CA MET A 38 -0.90 8.99 13.52
C MET A 38 -0.49 9.51 14.90
N LYS A 39 -0.98 10.69 15.31
CA LYS A 39 -0.68 11.24 16.64
C LYS A 39 -1.04 10.29 17.76
N ARG A 40 -2.27 9.75 17.75
CA ARG A 40 -2.72 8.77 18.75
C ARG A 40 -1.84 7.53 18.78
N THR A 41 -1.47 7.01 17.61
CA THR A 41 -0.61 5.82 17.49
C THR A 41 0.75 6.06 18.13
N VAL A 42 1.40 7.18 17.81
CA VAL A 42 2.68 7.58 18.41
C VAL A 42 2.59 7.67 19.93
N GLU A 43 1.52 8.31 20.45
CA GLU A 43 1.37 8.59 21.88
C GLU A 43 0.96 7.36 22.71
N THR A 44 0.28 6.38 22.11
CA THR A 44 -0.41 5.35 22.92
C THR A 44 -0.14 3.90 22.50
N SER A 45 0.44 3.65 21.32
CA SER A 45 0.66 2.28 20.87
C SER A 45 1.96 1.71 21.44
N PRO A 46 1.90 0.58 22.19
CA PRO A 46 3.12 -0.10 22.66
C PRO A 46 3.93 -0.73 21.52
N LYS A 47 3.32 -0.88 20.33
CA LYS A 47 3.98 -1.47 19.15
C LYS A 47 4.64 -0.44 18.23
N TYR A 48 4.52 0.86 18.55
CA TYR A 48 5.04 1.90 17.68
C TYR A 48 6.58 1.89 17.62
N VAL A 49 7.25 1.79 18.77
CA VAL A 49 8.73 1.75 18.83
C VAL A 49 9.27 0.50 18.14
N GLU A 50 8.68 -0.68 18.42
CA GLU A 50 9.07 -1.93 17.76
C GLU A 50 8.96 -1.85 16.21
N TRP A 51 7.96 -1.14 15.70
CA TRP A 51 7.81 -0.92 14.26
C TRP A 51 8.91 0.01 13.74
N LEU A 52 9.20 1.13 14.41
CA LEU A 52 10.25 2.06 14.03
C LEU A 52 11.62 1.37 13.92
N GLU A 53 11.96 0.50 14.86
CA GLU A 53 13.22 -0.26 14.84
C GLU A 53 13.39 -1.15 13.59
N THR A 54 12.31 -1.39 12.84
CA THR A 54 12.34 -2.22 11.63
C THR A 54 12.16 -1.45 10.33
N VAL A 55 11.94 -0.13 10.39
CA VAL A 55 11.61 0.68 9.19
C VAL A 55 12.80 0.81 8.27
N ASP A 56 13.97 1.13 8.79
CA ASP A 56 15.18 1.28 7.99
C ASP A 56 15.54 -0.02 7.25
N ASP A 57 15.48 -1.15 7.95
CA ASP A 57 15.65 -2.49 7.37
C ASP A 57 14.64 -2.80 6.24
N ASP A 58 13.38 -2.36 6.40
CA ASP A 58 12.36 -2.55 5.36
C ASP A 58 12.61 -1.60 4.17
N ILE A 59 13.10 -0.38 4.40
CA ILE A 59 13.50 0.58 3.35
C ILE A 59 14.66 0.01 2.54
N ASP A 60 15.74 -0.42 3.18
CA ASP A 60 16.90 -1.03 2.52
C ASP A 60 16.50 -2.21 1.63
N LYS A 61 15.59 -3.06 2.10
CA LYS A 61 15.06 -4.19 1.31
C LYS A 61 14.24 -3.73 0.10
N ILE A 62 13.47 -2.67 0.24
CA ILE A 62 12.68 -2.10 -0.87
C ILE A 62 13.62 -1.50 -1.92
N GLU A 63 14.64 -0.75 -1.52
CA GLU A 63 15.63 -0.18 -2.43
C GLU A 63 16.40 -1.27 -3.18
N LEU A 64 16.84 -2.31 -2.46
CA LEU A 64 17.48 -3.47 -3.06
C LEU A 64 16.56 -4.17 -4.06
N ALA A 65 15.29 -4.39 -3.69
CA ALA A 65 14.31 -5.02 -4.54
C ALA A 65 14.03 -4.21 -5.82
N LEU A 66 13.92 -2.88 -5.71
CA LEU A 66 13.75 -1.98 -6.84
C LEU A 66 14.97 -2.04 -7.76
N THR A 67 16.18 -1.93 -7.22
CA THR A 67 17.44 -1.94 -7.98
C THR A 67 17.61 -3.24 -8.78
N HIS A 68 17.29 -4.39 -8.17
CA HIS A 68 17.46 -5.70 -8.82
C HIS A 68 16.18 -6.22 -9.49
N LYS A 69 15.09 -5.49 -9.47
CA LYS A 69 13.76 -5.89 -9.97
C LYS A 69 13.27 -7.21 -9.33
N ASP A 70 13.58 -7.39 -8.05
CA ASP A 70 13.08 -8.54 -7.27
C ASP A 70 11.67 -8.27 -6.77
N PHE A 71 10.68 -8.68 -7.57
CA PHE A 71 9.28 -8.46 -7.28
C PHE A 71 8.82 -9.19 -6.01
N THR A 72 9.36 -10.36 -5.75
CA THR A 72 9.03 -11.15 -4.55
C THR A 72 9.50 -10.44 -3.28
N LEU A 73 10.73 -9.92 -3.27
CA LEU A 73 11.27 -9.16 -2.14
C LEU A 73 10.47 -7.87 -1.94
N LEU A 74 10.22 -7.11 -3.01
CA LEU A 74 9.41 -5.89 -2.99
C LEU A 74 8.05 -6.14 -2.34
N GLY A 75 7.30 -7.09 -2.87
CA GLY A 75 5.94 -7.35 -2.45
C GLY A 75 5.84 -7.89 -1.02
N LYS A 76 6.71 -8.84 -0.66
CA LYS A 76 6.75 -9.39 0.71
C LYS A 76 7.10 -8.31 1.75
N THR A 77 8.07 -7.46 1.44
CA THR A 77 8.49 -6.39 2.36
C THR A 77 7.38 -5.36 2.51
N ALA A 78 6.78 -4.90 1.41
CA ALA A 78 5.68 -3.93 1.45
C ALA A 78 4.46 -4.47 2.23
N GLU A 79 4.04 -5.71 1.98
CA GLU A 79 2.92 -6.33 2.69
C GLU A 79 3.23 -6.50 4.19
N LYS A 80 4.43 -6.94 4.53
CA LYS A 80 4.86 -7.11 5.92
C LYS A 80 4.90 -5.77 6.67
N ASN A 81 5.47 -4.72 6.07
CA ASN A 81 5.51 -3.39 6.67
C ASN A 81 4.11 -2.81 6.86
N CYS A 82 3.24 -2.93 5.85
CA CYS A 82 1.84 -2.55 5.95
C CYS A 82 1.15 -3.20 7.16
N LEU A 83 1.32 -4.50 7.35
CA LEU A 83 0.71 -5.22 8.48
C LEU A 83 1.29 -4.78 9.83
N LYS A 84 2.60 -4.53 9.91
CA LYS A 84 3.23 -3.97 11.11
C LYS A 84 2.67 -2.58 11.45
N MET A 85 2.59 -1.68 10.46
CA MET A 85 2.02 -0.35 10.61
C MET A 85 0.56 -0.42 11.11
N HIS A 86 -0.28 -1.25 10.51
CA HIS A 86 -1.66 -1.42 10.97
C HIS A 86 -1.75 -2.01 12.38
N ASN A 87 -0.83 -2.90 12.77
CA ASN A 87 -0.76 -3.40 14.13
C ASN A 87 -0.48 -2.29 15.16
N THR A 88 0.33 -1.28 14.81
CA THR A 88 0.54 -0.12 15.70
C THR A 88 -0.77 0.64 15.94
N MET A 89 -1.61 0.77 14.91
CA MET A 89 -2.92 1.43 15.02
C MET A 89 -3.92 0.59 15.83
N HIS A 90 -3.94 -0.72 15.61
CA HIS A 90 -4.82 -1.64 16.38
C HIS A 90 -4.50 -1.66 17.88
N THR A 91 -3.23 -1.48 18.22
CA THR A 91 -2.78 -1.48 19.63
C THR A 91 -2.78 -0.10 20.26
N SER A 92 -3.14 0.97 19.54
CA SER A 92 -3.33 2.31 20.10
C SER A 92 -4.51 2.37 21.07
N LYS A 93 -4.58 3.38 21.91
CA LYS A 93 -5.64 3.58 22.91
C LYS A 93 -6.35 4.92 22.69
N PRO A 94 -7.65 4.91 22.32
CA PRO A 94 -8.43 3.74 21.87
C PRO A 94 -7.94 3.17 20.53
N PRO A 95 -8.23 1.88 20.23
CA PRO A 95 -7.80 1.24 18.98
C PRO A 95 -8.33 1.93 17.74
N ILE A 96 -7.53 1.92 16.68
CA ILE A 96 -7.90 2.43 15.36
C ILE A 96 -7.93 1.27 14.38
N ILE A 97 -9.10 1.04 13.79
CA ILE A 97 -9.31 0.00 12.78
C ILE A 97 -9.83 0.69 11.52
N TYR A 98 -9.03 0.69 10.46
CA TYR A 98 -9.40 1.23 9.17
C TYR A 98 -10.03 0.19 8.25
N GLN A 99 -9.70 -1.09 8.45
CA GLN A 99 -10.20 -2.17 7.61
C GLN A 99 -11.71 -2.35 7.81
N ASN A 100 -12.43 -2.39 6.70
CA ASN A 100 -13.83 -2.82 6.65
C ASN A 100 -13.92 -4.30 6.21
N PRO A 101 -15.10 -4.94 6.23
CA PRO A 101 -15.25 -6.33 5.80
C PRO A 101 -14.74 -6.60 4.37
N THR A 102 -14.98 -5.69 3.43
CA THR A 102 -14.53 -5.80 2.04
C THR A 102 -13.00 -5.73 1.96
N THR A 103 -12.36 -4.86 2.75
CA THR A 103 -10.89 -4.82 2.88
C THR A 103 -10.32 -6.20 3.23
N LEU A 104 -10.89 -6.86 4.25
CA LEU A 104 -10.45 -8.18 4.71
C LEU A 104 -10.66 -9.27 3.65
N ILE A 105 -11.78 -9.20 2.91
CA ILE A 105 -12.06 -10.12 1.79
C ILE A 105 -11.02 -9.96 0.68
N ILE A 106 -10.66 -8.72 0.31
CA ILE A 106 -9.63 -8.47 -0.70
C ILE A 106 -8.27 -8.97 -0.24
N MET A 107 -7.87 -8.70 1.01
CA MET A 107 -6.60 -9.22 1.57
C MET A 107 -6.54 -10.75 1.52
N LYS A 108 -7.65 -11.42 1.85
CA LYS A 108 -7.76 -12.89 1.73
C LYS A 108 -7.63 -13.33 0.28
N LYS A 109 -8.33 -12.67 -0.64
CA LYS A 109 -8.28 -12.96 -2.08
C LYS A 109 -6.86 -12.85 -2.65
N VAL A 110 -6.11 -11.79 -2.29
CA VAL A 110 -4.71 -11.62 -2.70
C VAL A 110 -3.86 -12.82 -2.26
N ARG A 111 -4.01 -13.27 -1.02
CA ARG A 111 -3.29 -14.46 -0.52
C ARG A 111 -3.69 -15.73 -1.27
N GLU A 112 -4.98 -15.93 -1.56
CA GLU A 112 -5.49 -17.07 -2.34
C GLU A 112 -4.91 -17.09 -3.76
N LEU A 113 -4.85 -15.92 -4.42
CA LEU A 113 -4.25 -15.78 -5.76
C LEU A 113 -2.76 -16.13 -5.74
N ARG A 114 -2.04 -15.63 -4.74
CA ARG A 114 -0.62 -15.96 -4.56
C ARG A 114 -0.37 -17.45 -4.33
N HIS A 115 -1.21 -18.13 -3.55
CA HIS A 115 -1.14 -19.60 -3.39
C HIS A 115 -1.39 -20.36 -4.70
N LYS A 116 -2.11 -19.76 -5.66
CA LYS A 116 -2.33 -20.31 -7.00
C LYS A 116 -1.21 -19.95 -8.00
N GLY A 117 -0.11 -19.33 -7.53
CA GLY A 117 1.02 -18.95 -8.35
C GLY A 117 0.87 -17.59 -9.04
N ILE A 118 -0.18 -16.80 -8.73
CA ILE A 118 -0.38 -15.45 -9.25
C ILE A 118 0.26 -14.46 -8.29
N GLU A 119 1.43 -13.99 -8.63
CA GLU A 119 2.22 -13.17 -7.75
C GLU A 119 1.63 -11.77 -7.59
N CYS A 120 1.11 -11.50 -6.41
CA CYS A 120 0.53 -10.23 -6.00
C CYS A 120 0.61 -10.06 -4.48
N TYR A 121 0.68 -8.82 -4.04
CA TYR A 121 0.82 -8.44 -2.63
C TYR A 121 -0.08 -7.25 -2.36
N PHE A 122 -0.48 -7.03 -1.11
CA PHE A 122 -1.28 -5.86 -0.78
C PHE A 122 -0.53 -4.88 0.10
N THR A 123 -0.90 -3.61 -0.03
CA THR A 123 -0.54 -2.56 0.93
C THR A 123 -1.75 -1.66 1.18
N MET A 124 -1.73 -0.94 2.29
CA MET A 124 -2.78 -0.01 2.70
C MET A 124 -2.15 1.15 3.47
N ASP A 125 -2.79 2.31 3.36
CA ASP A 125 -2.51 3.47 4.20
C ASP A 125 -3.54 3.55 5.35
N ALA A 126 -3.64 4.73 5.98
CA ALA A 126 -4.66 5.05 6.97
C ALA A 126 -6.05 5.19 6.31
N GLY A 127 -6.64 4.07 5.91
CA GLY A 127 -7.94 3.98 5.26
C GLY A 127 -8.29 2.54 4.87
N PRO A 128 -9.52 2.27 4.39
CA PRO A 128 -9.99 0.94 4.06
C PRO A 128 -9.56 0.45 2.66
N GLN A 129 -8.97 1.35 1.85
CA GLN A 129 -8.64 1.07 0.46
C GLN A 129 -7.43 0.15 0.36
N VAL A 130 -7.57 -0.95 -0.40
CA VAL A 130 -6.47 -1.88 -0.65
C VAL A 130 -5.77 -1.53 -1.96
N LYS A 131 -4.43 -1.46 -1.95
CA LYS A 131 -3.61 -1.36 -3.14
C LYS A 131 -2.97 -2.73 -3.36
N ILE A 132 -3.23 -3.34 -4.51
CA ILE A 132 -2.61 -4.61 -4.88
C ILE A 132 -1.42 -4.30 -5.77
N ILE A 133 -0.23 -4.66 -5.30
CA ILE A 133 1.02 -4.56 -6.06
C ILE A 133 1.16 -5.85 -6.86
N THR A 134 1.33 -5.73 -8.17
CA THR A 134 1.48 -6.86 -9.09
C THR A 134 2.31 -6.49 -10.32
N GLN A 135 2.53 -7.44 -11.21
CA GLN A 135 3.15 -7.22 -12.50
C GLN A 135 2.08 -7.22 -13.61
N ASP A 136 2.37 -6.52 -14.70
CA ASP A 136 1.46 -6.31 -15.83
C ASP A 136 0.77 -7.59 -16.31
N LYS A 137 1.54 -8.69 -16.43
CA LYS A 137 1.04 -10.03 -16.86
C LYS A 137 -0.10 -10.59 -16.02
N ASN A 138 -0.24 -10.15 -14.75
CA ASN A 138 -1.24 -10.67 -13.81
C ASN A 138 -2.44 -9.73 -13.63
N VAL A 139 -2.35 -8.47 -14.13
CA VAL A 139 -3.35 -7.42 -13.88
C VAL A 139 -4.75 -7.89 -14.25
N LYS A 140 -4.92 -8.36 -15.50
CA LYS A 140 -6.24 -8.75 -16.00
C LYS A 140 -6.90 -9.84 -15.15
N LEU A 141 -6.13 -10.86 -14.76
CA LEU A 141 -6.65 -11.95 -13.94
C LEU A 141 -7.05 -11.45 -12.54
N ILE A 142 -6.22 -10.60 -11.93
CA ILE A 142 -6.51 -10.05 -10.60
C ILE A 142 -7.75 -9.15 -10.67
N GLU A 143 -7.86 -8.28 -11.67
CA GLU A 143 -9.05 -7.45 -11.86
C GLU A 143 -10.33 -8.30 -11.96
N ASP A 144 -10.30 -9.36 -12.79
CA ASP A 144 -11.46 -10.23 -12.98
C ASP A 144 -11.87 -10.95 -11.69
N GLU A 145 -10.91 -11.31 -10.84
CA GLU A 145 -11.19 -11.91 -9.53
C GLU A 145 -11.73 -10.88 -8.51
N ILE A 146 -11.21 -9.65 -8.52
CA ILE A 146 -11.68 -8.58 -7.62
C ILE A 146 -13.06 -8.07 -8.07
N LYS A 147 -13.32 -7.96 -9.38
CA LYS A 147 -14.63 -7.55 -9.92
C LYS A 147 -15.78 -8.52 -9.56
N LYS A 148 -15.48 -9.75 -9.14
CA LYS A 148 -16.50 -10.67 -8.59
C LYS A 148 -16.97 -10.27 -7.19
N LEU A 149 -16.24 -9.38 -6.52
CA LEU A 149 -16.65 -8.80 -5.24
C LEU A 149 -17.58 -7.63 -5.52
N ASN A 150 -18.72 -7.61 -4.83
CA ASN A 150 -19.65 -6.49 -4.95
C ASN A 150 -19.06 -5.23 -4.32
N ASP A 151 -19.45 -4.07 -4.88
CA ASP A 151 -19.16 -2.75 -4.33
C ASP A 151 -17.66 -2.40 -4.23
N VAL A 152 -16.82 -2.91 -5.16
CA VAL A 152 -15.41 -2.54 -5.27
C VAL A 152 -15.18 -1.82 -6.60
N GLN A 153 -14.81 -0.55 -6.52
CA GLN A 153 -14.32 0.19 -7.67
C GLN A 153 -12.82 -0.06 -7.85
N ILE A 154 -12.37 -0.26 -9.09
CA ILE A 154 -10.98 -0.58 -9.41
C ILE A 154 -10.37 0.51 -10.28
N ILE A 155 -9.16 0.93 -9.94
CA ILE A 155 -8.31 1.78 -10.76
C ILE A 155 -6.95 1.09 -10.90
N VAL A 156 -6.47 0.91 -12.13
CA VAL A 156 -5.14 0.37 -12.41
C VAL A 156 -4.20 1.49 -12.77
N SER A 157 -3.02 1.52 -12.14
CA SER A 157 -1.97 2.49 -12.41
C SER A 157 -0.62 1.81 -12.60
N GLY A 158 0.23 2.42 -13.41
CA GLY A 158 1.65 2.06 -13.53
C GLY A 158 2.56 3.10 -12.89
N ILE A 159 3.86 3.01 -13.17
CA ILE A 159 4.86 4.00 -12.76
C ILE A 159 4.59 5.30 -13.52
N GLY A 160 4.50 6.41 -12.78
CA GLY A 160 4.36 7.75 -13.33
C GLY A 160 5.71 8.44 -13.57
N PRO A 161 5.72 9.56 -14.29
CA PRO A 161 6.90 10.41 -14.43
C PRO A 161 7.17 11.16 -13.11
N ASP A 162 8.32 11.84 -13.07
CA ASP A 162 8.67 12.75 -11.99
C ASP A 162 7.65 13.86 -11.79
N ALA A 163 7.67 14.46 -10.59
CA ALA A 163 6.93 15.67 -10.34
C ALA A 163 7.46 16.80 -11.22
N LYS A 164 6.56 17.50 -11.91
CA LYS A 164 6.88 18.63 -12.77
C LYS A 164 5.88 19.76 -12.57
N ILE A 165 6.38 20.99 -12.77
CA ILE A 165 5.50 22.16 -12.82
C ILE A 165 4.77 22.13 -14.18
N ILE A 166 3.47 22.33 -14.15
CA ILE A 166 2.62 22.49 -15.34
C ILE A 166 1.97 23.86 -15.31
N ASP A 167 1.77 24.44 -16.50
CA ASP A 167 1.11 25.77 -16.64
C ASP A 167 -0.42 25.66 -16.61
N GLU A 168 -0.96 24.45 -16.67
CA GLU A 168 -2.39 24.18 -16.61
C GLU A 168 -2.90 24.19 -15.18
N HIS A 169 -4.00 24.91 -14.94
CA HIS A 169 -4.68 24.90 -13.65
C HIS A 169 -5.67 23.71 -13.57
N LEU A 170 -5.75 23.11 -12.38
CA LEU A 170 -6.68 22.01 -12.12
C LEU A 170 -8.13 22.47 -11.93
N PHE A 171 -8.35 23.77 -11.81
CA PHE A 171 -9.69 24.40 -11.59
C PHE A 171 -9.84 25.63 -12.48
#